data_d77fb5022e564f9a7828e16bd437c0bc
#
_entry.id   d77fb5022e564f9a7828e16bd437c0bc
#
_cell.length_a   1.000
_cell.length_b   1.000
_cell.length_c   1.000
_cell.angle_alpha   90.00
_cell.angle_beta   90.00
_cell.angle_gamma   90.00
#
_symmetry.space_group_name_H-M   'P 1'
#
loop_
_entity.id
_entity.type
_entity.pdbx_description
1 polymer ?
#
loop_
_entity_poly.entity_id
_entity_poly.type
_entity_poly.pdbx_seq_one_letter_code
_entity_poly.pdbx_strand_id
1 'polypeptide(L)'
;IEDKNKLEQKWDCNIQQVKPKCFDILWYGIFLKDAIYIFEIPSKTITEDSSIQYSDKQHRGNTGEGQFHLKNTNIQYHIDNYLYAKIDYNGLWKLLNE
;
A
#
# COMPACT_ATOMS: atom_id res chain seq x y z
N ILE A 1 0.52 -6.82 -25.49
CA ILE A 1 0.63 -6.71 -24.94
C ILE A 1 0.55 -6.78 -24.05
N GLU A 2 0.60 -6.73 -23.74
CA GLU A 2 0.53 -6.69 -22.96
C GLU A 2 0.92 -6.81 -22.05
N ASP A 3 0.80 -6.89 -21.85
CA ASP A 3 0.90 -6.73 -20.68
C ASP A 3 1.50 -7.73 -20.00
N LYS A 4 2.52 -7.85 -20.03
CA LYS A 4 3.23 -8.60 -19.36
C LYS A 4 2.67 -8.79 -18.07
N ASN A 5 3.25 -9.13 -17.15
CA ASN A 5 2.85 -9.20 -15.80
C ASN A 5 2.87 -7.80 -15.23
N LYS A 6 1.81 -7.38 -14.59
CA LYS A 6 1.78 -6.06 -14.04
C LYS A 6 2.87 -5.83 -13.00
N LEU A 7 3.33 -6.89 -12.35
CA LEU A 7 4.39 -6.77 -11.37
C LEU A 7 5.74 -6.49 -12.01
N GLU A 8 5.85 -6.68 -13.32
CA GLU A 8 7.08 -6.40 -14.03
C GLU A 8 7.17 -4.98 -14.54
N GLN A 9 6.07 -4.26 -14.50
CA GLN A 9 6.08 -2.87 -14.92
C GLN A 9 6.58 -2.01 -13.78
N LYS A 10 7.37 -1.00 -14.12
CA LYS A 10 7.87 -0.08 -13.10
C LYS A 10 6.79 0.92 -12.75
N TRP A 11 6.45 0.97 -11.49
CA TRP A 11 5.49 1.94 -10.99
C TRP A 11 5.81 2.20 -9.52
N ASP A 12 5.29 3.31 -9.02
CA ASP A 12 5.57 3.75 -7.67
C ASP A 12 4.33 4.47 -7.15
N CYS A 13 3.80 4.00 -6.04
CA CYS A 13 2.68 4.63 -5.37
C CYS A 13 3.13 5.06 -3.99
N ASN A 14 3.05 6.34 -3.71
CA ASN A 14 3.54 6.90 -2.46
C ASN A 14 2.41 7.00 -1.45
N ILE A 15 2.55 6.32 -0.33
CA ILE A 15 1.61 6.42 0.79
C ILE A 15 2.12 7.51 1.71
N GLN A 16 1.46 8.66 1.67
CA GLN A 16 1.95 9.88 2.31
C GLN A 16 1.15 10.23 3.55
N GLN A 17 1.72 11.15 4.30
CA GLN A 17 1.08 11.73 5.48
C GLN A 17 0.72 10.67 6.51
N VAL A 18 1.60 9.70 6.66
CA VAL A 18 1.40 8.62 7.62
C VAL A 18 1.91 9.08 8.97
N LYS A 19 1.02 9.09 9.96
CA LYS A 19 1.33 9.54 11.32
C LYS A 19 1.15 8.38 12.29
N PRO A 20 2.16 7.54 12.46
CA PRO A 20 1.97 6.30 13.24
C PRO A 20 1.49 6.51 14.67
N LYS A 21 1.74 7.68 15.24
CA LYS A 21 1.30 7.96 16.59
C LYS A 21 -0.17 8.35 16.69
N CYS A 22 -0.83 8.55 15.54
CA CYS A 22 -2.22 9.02 15.52
C CYS A 22 -3.23 7.92 15.26
N PHE A 23 -2.79 6.68 15.06
CA PHE A 23 -3.71 5.58 14.79
C PHE A 23 -3.08 4.27 15.22
N ASP A 24 -3.91 3.25 15.36
CA ASP A 24 -3.45 1.92 15.75
C ASP A 24 -3.21 1.04 14.54
N ILE A 25 -4.03 1.17 13.52
CA ILE A 25 -3.96 0.34 12.32
C ILE A 25 -4.11 1.26 11.12
N LEU A 26 -3.27 1.04 10.13
CA LEU A 26 -3.36 1.75 8.86
C LEU A 26 -3.91 0.81 7.81
N TRP A 27 -4.91 1.28 7.08
CA TRP A 27 -5.39 0.61 5.89
C TRP A 27 -4.92 1.42 4.69
N TYR A 28 -4.34 0.75 3.73
CA TYR A 28 -3.88 1.40 2.51
C TYR A 28 -4.13 0.46 1.33
N GLY A 29 -4.15 0.99 0.15
CA GLY A 29 -4.50 0.17 -0.99
C GLY A 29 -3.97 0.71 -2.29
N ILE A 30 -4.11 -0.11 -3.31
CA ILE A 30 -3.66 0.24 -4.63
C ILE A 30 -4.56 -0.40 -5.68
N PHE A 31 -4.81 0.34 -6.76
CA PHE A 31 -5.60 -0.14 -7.88
C PHE A 31 -4.61 -0.67 -8.92
N LEU A 32 -4.65 -1.97 -9.14
CA LEU A 32 -3.88 -2.58 -10.20
C LEU A 32 -4.83 -3.02 -11.31
N LYS A 33 -4.28 -3.54 -12.40
CA LYS A 33 -5.11 -3.85 -13.55
C LYS A 33 -6.16 -4.90 -13.28
N ASP A 34 -5.86 -5.85 -12.41
CA ASP A 34 -6.76 -6.97 -12.17
C ASP A 34 -7.68 -6.77 -10.97
N ALA A 35 -7.29 -5.92 -10.03
CA ALA A 35 -8.03 -5.84 -8.78
C ALA A 35 -7.57 -4.66 -7.95
N ILE A 36 -8.35 -4.37 -6.92
CA ILE A 36 -7.96 -3.46 -5.88
C ILE A 36 -7.38 -4.30 -4.75
N TYR A 37 -6.18 -3.96 -4.33
CA TYR A 37 -5.53 -4.64 -3.22
C TYR A 37 -5.59 -3.73 -2.00
N ILE A 38 -6.13 -4.25 -0.91
CA ILE A 38 -6.27 -3.51 0.34
C ILE A 38 -5.41 -4.17 1.39
N PHE A 39 -4.59 -3.37 2.04
CA PHE A 39 -3.65 -3.85 3.04
C PHE A 39 -3.99 -3.28 4.41
N GLU A 40 -3.60 -4.01 5.44
CA GLU A 40 -3.81 -3.61 6.81
C GLU A 40 -2.51 -3.82 7.57
N ILE A 41 -2.05 -2.80 8.26
CA ILE A 41 -0.80 -2.89 8.99
C ILE A 41 -0.92 -2.17 10.33
N PRO A 42 -0.47 -2.79 11.43
CA PRO A 42 -0.42 -2.08 12.70
C PRO A 42 0.57 -0.93 12.64
N SER A 43 0.23 0.20 13.24
CA SER A 43 1.08 1.38 13.18
C SER A 43 2.48 1.10 13.68
N LYS A 44 2.59 0.28 14.71
CA LYS A 44 3.89 -0.06 15.27
C LYS A 44 4.76 -0.77 14.25
N THR A 45 4.17 -1.62 13.43
CA THR A 45 4.90 -2.38 12.43
C THR A 45 5.45 -1.48 11.33
N ILE A 46 4.76 -0.37 11.04
CA ILE A 46 5.22 0.55 10.01
C ILE A 46 6.63 1.04 10.31
N THR A 47 6.91 1.35 11.56
CA THR A 47 8.22 1.87 11.94
C THR A 47 9.21 0.78 12.26
N GLU A 48 8.75 -0.41 12.59
CA GLU A 48 9.63 -1.49 13.01
C GLU A 48 10.06 -2.41 11.88
N ASP A 49 9.26 -2.52 10.84
CA ASP A 49 9.58 -3.41 9.73
C ASP A 49 10.42 -2.65 8.71
N SER A 50 11.71 -2.92 8.70
CA SER A 50 12.63 -2.21 7.82
C SER A 50 12.34 -2.44 6.34
N SER A 51 11.64 -3.50 6.00
CA SER A 51 11.30 -3.78 4.61
C SER A 51 10.29 -2.80 4.04
N ILE A 52 9.52 -2.12 4.92
CA ILE A 52 8.57 -1.12 4.47
C ILE A 52 9.29 0.17 4.07
N GLN A 53 10.44 0.42 4.68
CA GLN A 53 11.25 1.59 4.37
C GLN A 53 10.48 2.89 4.65
N TYR A 54 9.81 2.92 5.79
CA TYR A 54 9.10 4.11 6.21
C TYR A 54 10.10 5.23 6.49
N SER A 55 9.82 6.41 5.94
CA SER A 55 10.60 7.60 6.23
C SER A 55 9.72 8.57 7.01
N ASP A 56 10.20 9.00 8.16
CA ASP A 56 9.46 9.95 8.99
C ASP A 56 9.71 11.39 8.58
N LYS A 57 10.44 11.60 7.49
CA LYS A 57 10.69 12.93 6.97
C LYS A 57 9.93 13.09 5.68
N GLN A 58 8.99 14.00 5.72
CA GLN A 58 8.24 14.34 4.54
C GLN A 58 8.42 15.82 4.37
N HIS A 59 8.48 16.53 3.63
CA HIS A 59 8.57 17.96 3.39
C HIS A 59 9.20 18.71 4.52
N ARG A 60 10.31 19.29 4.30
CA ARG A 60 10.89 20.35 5.11
C ARG A 60 11.05 20.01 6.58
N GLY A 61 11.32 18.77 6.85
CA GLY A 61 11.66 18.41 8.21
C GLY A 61 10.52 18.20 9.15
N ASN A 62 9.29 18.09 8.67
CA ASN A 62 8.18 17.69 9.51
C ASN A 62 8.49 16.33 10.10
N THR A 63 8.32 16.20 11.41
CA THR A 63 8.57 14.94 12.09
C THR A 63 7.27 14.32 12.53
N GLY A 64 7.26 12.99 12.68
CA GLY A 64 6.07 12.27 13.08
C GLY A 64 5.08 12.05 11.97
N GLU A 65 5.37 12.54 10.80
CA GLU A 65 4.53 12.40 9.62
C GLU A 65 5.44 11.96 8.49
N GLY A 66 5.19 10.82 7.93
CA GLY A 66 6.11 10.26 6.95
C GLY A 66 5.43 9.59 5.80
N GLN A 67 6.17 8.72 5.14
CA GLN A 67 5.71 8.07 3.92
C GLN A 67 6.43 6.77 3.71
N PHE A 68 5.80 5.91 2.93
CA PHE A 68 6.45 4.74 2.36
C PHE A 68 5.87 4.50 0.98
N HIS A 69 6.51 3.63 0.22
CA HIS A 69 6.16 3.43 -1.18
C HIS A 69 5.73 2.00 -1.46
N LEU A 70 4.71 1.85 -2.29
CA LEU A 70 4.39 0.60 -2.93
C LEU A 70 4.94 0.64 -4.33
N LYS A 71 5.74 -0.34 -4.69
CA LYS A 71 6.38 -0.40 -6.00
C LYS A 71 6.26 -1.80 -6.56
N ASN A 72 6.50 -1.92 -7.86
CA ASN A 72 6.53 -3.24 -8.46
C ASN A 72 7.58 -4.15 -7.81
N THR A 73 8.60 -3.58 -7.20
CA THR A 73 9.68 -4.38 -6.58
C THR A 73 9.36 -4.81 -5.17
N ASN A 74 8.39 -4.18 -4.49
CA ASN A 74 8.07 -4.55 -3.12
C ASN A 74 6.61 -4.94 -2.89
N ILE A 75 5.78 -4.89 -3.94
CA ILE A 75 4.36 -5.17 -3.76
C ILE A 75 4.12 -6.61 -3.28
N GLN A 76 4.95 -7.55 -3.72
CA GLN A 76 4.77 -8.93 -3.29
C GLN A 76 5.01 -9.08 -1.79
N TYR A 77 5.97 -8.33 -1.26
CA TYR A 77 6.20 -8.36 0.18
C TYR A 77 4.98 -7.88 0.94
N HIS A 78 4.33 -6.82 0.47
CA HIS A 78 3.12 -6.32 1.10
C HIS A 78 1.96 -7.30 0.96
N ILE A 79 1.85 -7.97 -0.17
CA ILE A 79 0.83 -8.99 -0.37
C ILE A 79 1.03 -10.15 0.60
N ASP A 80 2.27 -10.59 0.75
CA ASP A 80 2.56 -11.75 1.58
C ASP A 80 2.36 -11.47 3.07
N ASN A 81 2.54 -10.23 3.50
CA ASN A 81 2.56 -9.92 4.92
C ASN A 81 1.39 -9.08 5.41
N TYR A 82 0.77 -8.29 4.55
CA TYR A 82 -0.19 -7.29 5.01
C TYR A 82 -1.50 -7.28 4.22
N LEU A 83 -1.68 -8.17 3.28
CA LEU A 83 -2.90 -8.14 2.47
C LEU A 83 -4.12 -8.45 3.34
N TYR A 84 -5.08 -7.53 3.32
CA TYR A 84 -6.34 -7.70 4.02
C TYR A 84 -7.42 -8.22 3.07
N ALA A 85 -7.49 -7.64 1.87
CA ALA A 85 -8.52 -8.03 0.92
C ALA A 85 -8.04 -7.74 -0.50
N LYS A 86 -8.51 -8.55 -1.42
CA LYS A 86 -8.30 -8.33 -2.84
C LYS A 86 -9.67 -8.36 -3.49
N ILE A 87 -10.07 -7.26 -4.11
CA ILE A 87 -11.39 -7.13 -4.70
C ILE A 87 -11.22 -6.99 -6.19
N ASP A 88 -11.59 -8.03 -6.93
CA ASP A 88 -11.50 -7.93 -8.38
C ASP A 88 -12.61 -7.01 -8.88
N TYR A 89 -12.44 -6.51 -10.11
CA TYR A 89 -13.35 -5.48 -10.61
C TYR A 89 -14.75 -6.04 -10.89
N ASN A 90 -14.87 -7.32 -11.18
CA ASN A 90 -16.18 -7.91 -11.33
C ASN A 90 -16.93 -7.94 -10.00
N GLY A 91 -16.24 -8.29 -8.94
CA GLY A 91 -16.82 -8.27 -7.61
C GLY A 91 -17.25 -6.88 -7.19
N LEU A 92 -16.39 -5.89 -7.49
CA LEU A 92 -16.71 -4.52 -7.17
C LEU A 92 -17.92 -4.05 -7.97
N TRP A 93 -17.99 -4.39 -9.26
CA TRP A 93 -19.11 -4.03 -10.10
C TRP A 93 -20.43 -4.58 -9.54
N LYS A 94 -20.43 -5.84 -9.15
CA LYS A 94 -21.61 -6.44 -8.57
C LYS A 94 -22.03 -5.74 -7.29
N LEU A 95 -21.04 -5.42 -6.46
CA LEU A 95 -21.30 -4.75 -5.21
C LEU A 95 -21.98 -3.40 -5.43
N LEU A 96 -21.49 -2.64 -6.40
CA LEU A 96 -21.99 -1.31 -6.67
C LEU A 96 -23.35 -1.31 -7.39
N ASN A 97 -23.69 -2.40 -8.04
CA ASN A 97 -24.89 -2.45 -8.86
C ASN A 97 -25.97 -3.38 -8.31
N GLU A 98 -25.81 -3.79 -7.07
CA GLU A 98 -26.88 -4.52 -6.36
C GLU A 98 -27.57 -3.66 -5.33
#